data_8e3b23bffb8ffee1b57ba1b1ec84cf20
#
_entry.id   8e3b23bffb8ffee1b57ba1b1ec84cf20
#
_cell.length_a   1.000
_cell.length_b   1.000
_cell.length_c   1.000
_cell.angle_alpha   90.00
_cell.angle_beta   90.00
_cell.angle_gamma   90.00
#
_symmetry.space_group_name_H-M   'P 1'
#
loop_
_entity.id
_entity.type
_entity.pdbx_description
1 polymer ?
#
loop_
_entity_poly.entity_id
_entity_poly.type
_entity_poly.pdbx_seq_one_letter_code
_entity_poly.pdbx_strand_id
1 'polypeptide(L)'
;NELREAGSDDAHYHRLATTHLAGMAYQLGYPPDAEIDGCTIQTYCDVLSWLIGYALRERDRGEPLTPRSESMLIATIASALRADPTVIGRAITAFTLDGENAAYHAAVPGVASAPLVRLDADRLAWSIHGLTSEPLLFLTRELRRRAAEAYHNSAFLREDVFRRDLYALFPDKRFVMSASRIELRRESGNIRTDIDAVVFDRKTGTLGFFELKSQDPFARSTAELTRQRDNLLYANRQVSGVLAWLQRYGADELLKRVDSRTAKTFRAHKVFPFVLGRYLAHFGDGAEPDRRAAWGTWPQVLRLLDGQSFRPTDANPLASLFNRLTRDTPLDLATPDEPARQIAIGRSRLRVHTSYAAYKTSVDSR
;
A
#
# COMPACT_ATOMS: atom_id res chain seq x y z
N ASN A 1 44.69 -5.20 -4.32
CA ASN A 1 43.64 -6.25 -4.43
C ASN A 1 42.61 -6.12 -3.31
N GLU A 2 42.99 -5.90 -2.05
CA GLU A 2 42.05 -5.81 -0.91
C GLU A 2 41.03 -4.66 -1.01
N LEU A 3 41.41 -3.50 -1.58
CA LEU A 3 40.46 -2.38 -1.78
C LEU A 3 39.41 -2.64 -2.91
N ARG A 4 39.73 -3.51 -3.88
CA ARG A 4 38.78 -3.92 -4.90
C ARG A 4 37.80 -4.98 -4.39
N GLU A 5 38.22 -5.87 -3.52
CA GLU A 5 37.37 -6.88 -2.87
C GLU A 5 36.41 -6.27 -1.86
N ALA A 6 36.88 -5.29 -1.05
CA ALA A 6 36.02 -4.55 -0.12
C ALA A 6 34.87 -3.81 -0.83
N GLY A 7 35.13 -3.20 -2.01
CA GLY A 7 34.10 -2.52 -2.79
C GLY A 7 33.07 -3.47 -3.43
N SER A 8 33.44 -4.72 -3.71
CA SER A 8 32.50 -5.73 -4.23
C SER A 8 31.55 -6.26 -3.14
N ASP A 9 32.05 -6.44 -1.91
CA ASP A 9 31.28 -6.89 -0.77
C ASP A 9 30.20 -5.86 -0.38
N ASP A 10 30.58 -4.59 -0.22
CA ASP A 10 29.64 -3.54 0.16
C ASP A 10 28.52 -3.36 -0.86
N ALA A 11 28.83 -3.44 -2.16
CA ALA A 11 27.84 -3.41 -3.22
C ALA A 11 26.89 -4.62 -3.20
N HIS A 12 27.37 -5.79 -2.77
CA HIS A 12 26.53 -6.98 -2.63
C HIS A 12 25.50 -6.80 -1.52
N TYR A 13 25.90 -6.41 -0.32
CA TYR A 13 25.00 -6.22 0.80
C TYR A 13 24.02 -5.07 0.60
N HIS A 14 24.48 -4.01 -0.06
CA HIS A 14 23.57 -2.92 -0.44
C HIS A 14 22.47 -3.40 -1.41
N ARG A 15 22.79 -4.20 -2.42
CA ARG A 15 21.80 -4.79 -3.33
C ARG A 15 20.82 -5.70 -2.59
N LEU A 16 21.30 -6.55 -1.68
CA LEU A 16 20.43 -7.40 -0.85
C LEU A 16 19.44 -6.56 -0.03
N ALA A 17 19.94 -5.53 0.64
CA ALA A 17 19.13 -4.62 1.44
C ALA A 17 18.09 -3.87 0.58
N THR A 18 18.49 -3.34 -0.57
CA THR A 18 17.60 -2.64 -1.51
C THR A 18 16.51 -3.57 -2.03
N THR A 19 16.86 -4.81 -2.39
CA THR A 19 15.88 -5.80 -2.84
C THR A 19 14.89 -6.17 -1.73
N HIS A 20 15.38 -6.35 -0.51
CA HIS A 20 14.53 -6.62 0.66
C HIS A 20 13.54 -5.48 0.92
N LEU A 21 14.01 -4.23 0.85
CA LEU A 21 13.17 -3.06 1.09
C LEU A 21 12.23 -2.70 -0.06
N ALA A 22 12.54 -3.08 -1.30
CA ALA A 22 11.75 -2.68 -2.46
C ALA A 22 10.27 -3.10 -2.32
N GLY A 23 10.01 -4.32 -1.87
CA GLY A 23 8.66 -4.81 -1.59
C GLY A 23 7.95 -4.04 -0.47
N MET A 24 8.67 -3.71 0.60
CA MET A 24 8.13 -2.95 1.73
C MET A 24 7.88 -1.49 1.34
N ALA A 25 8.79 -0.84 0.62
CA ALA A 25 8.64 0.51 0.11
C ALA A 25 7.45 0.63 -0.84
N TYR A 26 7.27 -0.35 -1.72
CA TYR A 26 6.08 -0.45 -2.58
C TYR A 26 4.79 -0.55 -1.75
N GLN A 27 4.82 -1.28 -0.62
CA GLN A 27 3.69 -1.38 0.28
C GLN A 27 3.31 -0.04 0.95
N LEU A 28 4.27 0.86 1.20
CA LEU A 28 3.95 2.20 1.70
C LEU A 28 3.02 2.97 0.75
N GLY A 29 3.14 2.71 -0.55
CA GLY A 29 2.31 3.29 -1.59
C GLY A 29 2.59 4.77 -1.87
N TYR A 30 3.67 5.33 -1.36
CA TYR A 30 4.11 6.69 -1.69
C TYR A 30 5.01 6.70 -2.93
N PRO A 31 4.98 7.79 -3.73
CA PRO A 31 6.01 7.98 -4.74
C PRO A 31 7.37 8.23 -4.05
N PRO A 32 8.49 7.83 -4.67
CA PRO A 32 9.83 7.97 -4.08
C PRO A 32 10.21 9.41 -3.72
N ASP A 33 9.71 10.38 -4.48
CA ASP A 33 9.95 11.81 -4.34
C ASP A 33 8.97 12.51 -3.37
N ALA A 34 8.02 11.79 -2.78
CA ALA A 34 7.14 12.36 -1.75
C ALA A 34 7.95 12.79 -0.54
N GLU A 35 7.80 14.04 -0.15
CA GLU A 35 8.52 14.63 0.98
C GLU A 35 7.64 14.65 2.24
N ILE A 36 8.17 14.11 3.34
CA ILE A 36 7.54 14.13 4.67
C ILE A 36 8.64 14.42 5.69
N ASP A 37 8.43 15.37 6.58
CA ASP A 37 9.40 15.78 7.62
C ASP A 37 10.77 16.21 7.04
N GLY A 38 10.77 16.85 5.86
CA GLY A 38 11.96 17.36 5.20
C GLY A 38 12.89 16.29 4.60
N CYS A 39 12.38 15.06 4.41
CA CYS A 39 13.07 13.99 3.70
C CYS A 39 12.13 13.35 2.69
N THR A 40 12.67 12.92 1.54
CA THR A 40 11.90 12.13 0.58
C THR A 40 11.77 10.69 1.07
N ILE A 41 10.73 10.00 0.62
CA ILE A 41 10.56 8.55 0.89
C ILE A 41 11.78 7.77 0.37
N GLN A 42 12.34 8.17 -0.78
CA GLN A 42 13.57 7.57 -1.31
C GLN A 42 14.73 7.74 -0.34
N THR A 43 14.92 8.92 0.25
CA THR A 43 15.99 9.16 1.24
C THR A 43 15.84 8.23 2.45
N TYR A 44 14.63 8.07 2.98
CA TYR A 44 14.41 7.11 4.07
C TYR A 44 14.77 5.68 3.67
N CYS A 45 14.37 5.25 2.47
CA CYS A 45 14.70 3.92 1.96
C CYS A 45 16.21 3.74 1.74
N ASP A 46 16.90 4.74 1.22
CA ASP A 46 18.35 4.68 0.97
C ASP A 46 19.14 4.59 2.28
N VAL A 47 18.80 5.41 3.28
CA VAL A 47 19.40 5.34 4.62
C VAL A 47 19.14 3.97 5.25
N LEU A 48 17.92 3.48 5.19
CA LEU A 48 17.57 2.18 5.74
C LEU A 48 18.27 1.03 4.99
N SER A 49 18.38 1.11 3.65
CA SER A 49 19.15 0.14 2.83
C SER A 49 20.62 0.11 3.26
N TRP A 50 21.20 1.27 3.52
CA TRP A 50 22.58 1.36 4.01
C TRP A 50 22.72 0.70 5.40
N LEU A 51 21.81 1.02 6.32
CA LEU A 51 21.81 0.45 7.68
C LEU A 51 21.67 -1.08 7.66
N ILE A 52 20.75 -1.62 6.87
CA ILE A 52 20.54 -3.07 6.72
C ILE A 52 21.77 -3.71 6.07
N GLY A 53 22.29 -3.13 4.97
CA GLY A 53 23.45 -3.66 4.27
C GLY A 53 24.67 -3.73 5.19
N TYR A 54 24.91 -2.69 5.97
CA TYR A 54 25.97 -2.66 6.98
C TYR A 54 25.78 -3.79 8.02
N ALA A 55 24.57 -3.92 8.59
CA ALA A 55 24.29 -4.93 9.60
C ALA A 55 24.43 -6.36 9.06
N LEU A 56 24.02 -6.63 7.82
CA LEU A 56 24.18 -7.93 7.16
C LEU A 56 25.65 -8.26 6.96
N ARG A 57 26.45 -7.29 6.50
CA ARG A 57 27.89 -7.46 6.29
C ARG A 57 28.63 -7.80 7.60
N GLU A 58 28.39 -7.04 8.67
CA GLU A 58 29.04 -7.30 9.96
C GLU A 58 28.63 -8.68 10.51
N ARG A 59 27.36 -9.04 10.38
CA ARG A 59 26.88 -10.37 10.76
C ARG A 59 27.64 -11.49 10.03
N ASP A 60 27.76 -11.37 8.72
CA ASP A 60 28.40 -12.40 7.90
C ASP A 60 29.93 -12.49 8.12
N ARG A 61 30.54 -11.40 8.63
CA ARG A 61 31.94 -11.39 9.10
C ARG A 61 32.10 -11.94 10.52
N GLY A 62 31.00 -12.21 11.20
CA GLY A 62 31.03 -12.59 12.62
C GLY A 62 31.35 -11.45 13.57
N GLU A 63 31.28 -10.19 13.06
CA GLU A 63 31.58 -9.01 13.84
C GLU A 63 30.36 -8.52 14.62
N PRO A 64 30.50 -8.12 15.89
CA PRO A 64 29.40 -7.58 16.67
C PRO A 64 28.98 -6.20 16.15
N LEU A 65 27.68 -5.94 16.10
CA LEU A 65 27.16 -4.60 15.87
C LEU A 65 27.38 -3.73 17.11
N THR A 66 28.51 -3.06 17.15
CA THR A 66 28.85 -2.15 18.24
C THR A 66 28.11 -0.81 18.11
N PRO A 67 27.73 -0.16 19.24
CA PRO A 67 27.19 1.20 19.21
C PRO A 67 28.10 2.16 18.45
N ARG A 68 27.51 3.07 17.68
CA ARG A 68 28.25 4.07 16.89
C ARG A 68 27.88 5.48 17.33
N SER A 69 28.86 6.39 17.18
CA SER A 69 28.59 7.82 17.27
C SER A 69 27.59 8.23 16.18
N GLU A 70 26.53 8.93 16.55
CA GLU A 70 25.51 9.43 15.61
C GLU A 70 26.12 10.34 14.57
N SER A 71 27.01 11.27 15.00
CA SER A 71 27.68 12.20 14.11
C SER A 71 28.55 11.49 13.07
N MET A 72 29.27 10.45 13.47
CA MET A 72 30.06 9.61 12.56
C MET A 72 29.16 8.81 11.61
N LEU A 73 28.04 8.28 12.10
CA LEU A 73 27.10 7.52 11.29
C LEU A 73 26.48 8.41 10.20
N ILE A 74 26.04 9.62 10.58
CA ILE A 74 25.54 10.64 9.64
C ILE A 74 26.58 10.95 8.57
N ALA A 75 27.82 11.27 8.97
CA ALA A 75 28.87 11.60 8.02
C ALA A 75 29.19 10.46 7.05
N THR A 76 29.23 9.21 7.56
CA THR A 76 29.50 8.02 6.75
C THR A 76 28.39 7.79 5.72
N ILE A 77 27.12 7.83 6.13
CA ILE A 77 25.98 7.63 5.23
C ILE A 77 25.87 8.78 4.23
N ALA A 78 26.03 10.03 4.67
CA ALA A 78 25.99 11.20 3.80
C ALA A 78 27.07 11.12 2.70
N SER A 79 28.28 10.70 3.05
CA SER A 79 29.35 10.48 2.09
C SER A 79 29.01 9.34 1.11
N ALA A 80 28.53 8.21 1.61
CA ALA A 80 28.17 7.04 0.78
C ALA A 80 27.05 7.34 -0.20
N LEU A 81 26.02 8.06 0.23
CA LEU A 81 24.84 8.43 -0.57
C LEU A 81 25.03 9.75 -1.35
N ARG A 82 26.12 10.48 -1.14
CA ARG A 82 26.38 11.83 -1.69
C ARG A 82 25.22 12.80 -1.40
N ALA A 83 24.74 12.76 -0.17
CA ALA A 83 23.59 13.52 0.30
C ALA A 83 23.97 14.54 1.38
N ASP A 84 23.08 15.52 1.63
CA ASP A 84 23.27 16.50 2.70
C ASP A 84 23.25 15.82 4.07
N PRO A 85 24.29 16.00 4.92
CA PRO A 85 24.32 15.45 6.28
C PRO A 85 23.10 15.83 7.13
N THR A 86 22.53 17.02 6.94
CA THR A 86 21.34 17.46 7.67
C THR A 86 20.11 16.61 7.33
N VAL A 87 19.93 16.26 6.05
CA VAL A 87 18.85 15.40 5.58
C VAL A 87 19.06 13.99 6.11
N ILE A 88 20.29 13.47 6.03
CA ILE A 88 20.63 12.14 6.59
C ILE A 88 20.38 12.09 8.10
N GLY A 89 20.75 13.14 8.84
CA GLY A 89 20.50 13.24 10.28
C GLY A 89 18.99 13.15 10.61
N ARG A 90 18.14 13.85 9.86
CA ARG A 90 16.68 13.76 10.01
C ARG A 90 16.19 12.33 9.76
N ALA A 91 16.66 11.67 8.71
CA ALA A 91 16.28 10.31 8.38
C ALA A 91 16.74 9.32 9.48
N ILE A 92 17.95 9.43 10.00
CA ILE A 92 18.46 8.61 11.11
C ILE A 92 17.58 8.82 12.35
N THR A 93 17.25 10.07 12.70
CA THR A 93 16.37 10.37 13.84
C THR A 93 15.00 9.72 13.67
N ALA A 94 14.46 9.66 12.44
CA ALA A 94 13.17 9.01 12.17
C ALA A 94 13.20 7.47 12.33
N PHE A 95 14.39 6.86 12.37
CA PHE A 95 14.58 5.43 12.65
C PHE A 95 15.06 5.16 14.09
N THR A 96 15.18 6.18 14.91
CA THR A 96 15.77 6.07 16.26
C THR A 96 14.70 6.12 17.34
N LEU A 97 14.71 5.11 18.23
CA LEU A 97 13.97 5.14 19.49
C LEU A 97 14.82 5.89 20.54
N ASP A 98 14.23 6.85 21.20
CA ASP A 98 14.83 7.64 22.26
C ASP A 98 13.87 7.93 23.42
N GLY A 99 14.31 8.72 24.42
CA GLY A 99 13.49 9.08 25.56
C GLY A 99 12.26 9.93 25.21
N GLU A 100 12.27 10.65 24.08
CA GLU A 100 11.17 11.54 23.70
C GLU A 100 10.02 10.78 23.02
N ASN A 101 10.34 9.71 22.25
CA ASN A 101 9.36 8.98 21.47
C ASN A 101 8.99 7.60 22.05
N ALA A 102 9.76 7.09 23.02
CA ALA A 102 9.57 5.76 23.60
C ALA A 102 8.14 5.55 24.16
N ALA A 103 7.60 6.52 24.88
CA ALA A 103 6.26 6.46 25.45
C ALA A 103 5.19 6.36 24.34
N TYR A 104 5.34 7.12 23.25
CA TYR A 104 4.43 7.06 22.10
C TYR A 104 4.47 5.68 21.42
N HIS A 105 5.65 5.15 21.14
CA HIS A 105 5.78 3.84 20.50
C HIS A 105 5.30 2.70 21.39
N ALA A 106 5.49 2.79 22.72
CA ALA A 106 4.99 1.80 23.66
C ALA A 106 3.46 1.81 23.81
N ALA A 107 2.82 2.97 23.64
CA ALA A 107 1.37 3.11 23.77
C ALA A 107 0.61 2.59 22.51
N VAL A 108 1.26 2.45 21.37
CA VAL A 108 0.62 1.98 20.14
C VAL A 108 0.61 0.45 20.10
N PRO A 109 -0.56 -0.21 19.98
CA PRO A 109 -0.63 -1.67 19.86
C PRO A 109 0.22 -2.23 18.71
N GLY A 110 0.86 -3.37 18.94
CA GLY A 110 1.76 -3.98 17.96
C GLY A 110 3.06 -3.16 17.84
N VAL A 111 3.81 -3.07 18.94
CA VAL A 111 5.06 -2.29 19.04
C VAL A 111 5.98 -2.60 17.86
N ALA A 112 6.32 -1.57 17.09
CA ALA A 112 7.35 -1.67 16.06
C ALA A 112 8.72 -1.63 16.72
N SER A 113 9.59 -2.58 16.38
CA SER A 113 10.97 -2.52 16.81
C SER A 113 11.69 -1.42 16.06
N ALA A 114 12.33 -0.50 16.79
CA ALA A 114 13.12 0.55 16.19
C ALA A 114 14.38 -0.02 15.52
N PRO A 115 14.77 0.44 14.36
CA PRO A 115 16.05 0.12 13.73
C PRO A 115 17.27 0.53 14.58
N LEU A 116 17.18 1.67 15.23
CA LEU A 116 18.22 2.25 16.07
C LEU A 116 17.64 2.63 17.45
N VAL A 117 18.49 2.57 18.48
CA VAL A 117 18.13 2.97 19.85
C VAL A 117 19.22 3.91 20.38
N ARG A 118 18.81 5.07 20.87
CA ARG A 118 19.71 6.06 21.49
C ARG A 118 20.14 5.61 22.88
N LEU A 119 21.43 5.45 23.09
CA LEU A 119 22.00 5.09 24.38
C LEU A 119 22.33 6.31 25.24
N ASP A 120 22.85 7.35 24.58
CA ASP A 120 23.23 8.63 25.22
C ASP A 120 23.21 9.76 24.16
N ALA A 121 23.84 10.89 24.47
CA ALA A 121 23.82 12.09 23.64
C ALA A 121 24.38 11.90 22.21
N ASP A 122 25.28 10.94 21.99
CA ASP A 122 25.90 10.72 20.68
C ASP A 122 25.97 9.25 20.25
N ARG A 123 25.58 8.28 21.10
CA ARG A 123 25.68 6.85 20.73
C ARG A 123 24.35 6.22 20.38
N LEU A 124 24.33 5.52 19.25
CA LEU A 124 23.22 4.73 18.77
C LEU A 124 23.57 3.23 18.77
N ALA A 125 22.69 2.43 19.34
CA ALA A 125 22.75 0.97 19.26
C ALA A 125 21.89 0.47 18.11
N TRP A 126 22.26 -0.65 17.54
CA TRP A 126 21.59 -1.30 16.42
C TRP A 126 20.60 -2.35 16.93
N SER A 127 19.44 -2.41 16.31
CA SER A 127 18.47 -3.48 16.49
C SER A 127 18.35 -4.29 15.21
N ILE A 128 18.95 -5.49 15.18
CA ILE A 128 18.82 -6.37 13.99
C ILE A 128 17.37 -6.65 13.70
N HIS A 129 16.57 -6.96 14.73
CA HIS A 129 15.13 -7.19 14.55
C HIS A 129 14.42 -5.95 14.00
N GLY A 130 14.73 -4.77 14.53
CA GLY A 130 14.16 -3.50 14.02
C GLY A 130 14.54 -3.21 12.56
N LEU A 131 15.74 -3.60 12.14
CA LEU A 131 16.22 -3.41 10.77
C LEU A 131 15.59 -4.42 9.77
N THR A 132 15.33 -5.66 10.20
CA THR A 132 15.00 -6.76 9.27
C THR A 132 13.53 -7.18 9.29
N SER A 133 12.76 -6.83 10.33
CA SER A 133 11.35 -7.24 10.42
C SER A 133 10.41 -6.24 9.73
N GLU A 134 10.12 -5.14 10.38
CA GLU A 134 9.15 -4.14 9.89
C GLU A 134 9.67 -2.69 10.10
N PRO A 135 10.85 -2.32 9.56
CA PRO A 135 11.45 -1.01 9.81
C PRO A 135 10.57 0.17 9.33
N LEU A 136 9.81 -0.05 8.27
CA LEU A 136 8.91 0.97 7.73
C LEU A 136 7.64 1.15 8.59
N LEU A 137 7.28 0.17 9.43
CA LEU A 137 6.24 0.35 10.44
C LEU A 137 6.69 1.36 11.50
N PHE A 138 7.92 1.25 12.00
CA PHE A 138 8.48 2.22 12.93
C PHE A 138 8.52 3.61 12.29
N LEU A 139 9.07 3.71 11.06
CA LEU A 139 9.14 4.96 10.31
C LEU A 139 7.76 5.64 10.18
N THR A 140 6.74 4.91 9.72
CA THR A 140 5.41 5.51 9.50
C THR A 140 4.79 6.04 10.79
N ARG A 141 5.01 5.36 11.90
CA ARG A 141 4.56 5.83 13.23
C ARG A 141 5.29 7.07 13.67
N GLU A 142 6.61 7.08 13.49
CA GLU A 142 7.43 8.23 13.85
C GLU A 142 7.09 9.45 12.97
N LEU A 143 6.89 9.27 11.67
CA LEU A 143 6.45 10.36 10.80
C LEU A 143 5.06 10.91 11.18
N ARG A 144 4.13 10.05 11.61
CA ARG A 144 2.84 10.51 12.15
C ARG A 144 2.99 11.30 13.44
N ARG A 145 3.92 10.94 14.31
CA ARG A 145 4.20 11.66 15.53
C ARG A 145 4.81 13.02 15.26
N ARG A 146 5.83 13.07 14.39
CA ARG A 146 6.65 14.27 14.14
C ARG A 146 6.01 15.25 13.17
N ALA A 147 5.37 14.75 12.15
CA ALA A 147 4.87 15.52 11.02
C ALA A 147 3.42 15.11 10.65
N ALA A 148 2.51 15.06 11.64
CA ALA A 148 1.15 14.53 11.48
C ALA A 148 0.39 15.19 10.32
N GLU A 149 0.46 16.49 10.17
CA GLU A 149 -0.22 17.25 9.12
C GLU A 149 0.35 16.88 7.74
N ALA A 150 1.68 16.93 7.56
CA ALA A 150 2.32 16.56 6.30
C ALA A 150 2.04 15.10 5.93
N TYR A 151 2.07 14.19 6.92
CA TYR A 151 1.74 12.78 6.74
C TYR A 151 0.29 12.58 6.27
N HIS A 152 -0.67 13.29 6.87
CA HIS A 152 -2.07 13.22 6.45
C HIS A 152 -2.31 13.85 5.08
N ASN A 153 -1.71 15.00 4.82
CA ASN A 153 -1.83 15.70 3.54
C ASN A 153 -1.19 14.92 2.39
N SER A 154 -0.21 14.04 2.67
CA SER A 154 0.40 13.19 1.64
C SER A 154 -0.44 11.94 1.30
N ALA A 155 -1.56 11.70 1.98
CA ALA A 155 -2.40 10.51 1.72
C ALA A 155 -2.91 10.44 0.26
N PHE A 156 -3.22 11.58 -0.37
CA PHE A 156 -3.66 11.64 -1.76
C PHE A 156 -2.57 11.15 -2.74
N LEU A 157 -1.28 11.29 -2.40
CA LEU A 157 -0.18 10.80 -3.23
C LEU A 157 -0.22 9.28 -3.38
N ARG A 158 -0.69 8.57 -2.34
CA ARG A 158 -0.86 7.10 -2.38
C ARG A 158 -1.97 6.68 -3.32
N GLU A 159 -3.05 7.45 -3.40
CA GLU A 159 -4.14 7.21 -4.36
C GLU A 159 -3.67 7.45 -5.78
N ASP A 160 -2.84 8.47 -6.02
CA ASP A 160 -2.23 8.75 -7.32
C ASP A 160 -1.27 7.65 -7.76
N VAL A 161 -0.47 7.09 -6.84
CA VAL A 161 0.37 5.92 -7.14
C VAL A 161 -0.51 4.73 -7.50
N PHE A 162 -1.56 4.47 -6.72
CA PHE A 162 -2.45 3.35 -6.97
C PHE A 162 -3.18 3.49 -8.32
N ARG A 163 -3.63 4.71 -8.67
CA ARG A 163 -4.22 4.99 -9.98
C ARG A 163 -3.24 4.76 -11.11
N ARG A 164 -1.97 5.15 -10.97
CA ARG A 164 -0.92 4.89 -11.97
C ARG A 164 -0.67 3.39 -12.14
N ASP A 165 -0.59 2.64 -11.03
CA ASP A 165 -0.45 1.17 -11.07
C ASP A 165 -1.63 0.52 -11.81
N LEU A 166 -2.87 0.96 -11.52
CA LEU A 166 -4.07 0.49 -12.22
C LEU A 166 -3.99 0.78 -13.73
N TYR A 167 -3.60 2.00 -14.10
CA TYR A 167 -3.53 2.40 -15.50
C TYR A 167 -2.41 1.67 -16.27
N ALA A 168 -1.33 1.30 -15.60
CA ALA A 168 -0.27 0.49 -16.18
C ALA A 168 -0.75 -0.90 -16.64
N LEU A 169 -1.87 -1.39 -16.12
CA LEU A 169 -2.51 -2.62 -16.63
C LEU A 169 -3.08 -2.46 -18.05
N PHE A 170 -3.35 -1.23 -18.51
CA PHE A 170 -4.03 -0.93 -19.76
C PHE A 170 -3.17 -0.06 -20.69
N PRO A 171 -1.97 -0.54 -21.12
CA PRO A 171 -0.98 0.29 -21.82
C PRO A 171 -1.36 0.62 -23.28
N ASP A 172 -2.35 -0.09 -23.86
CA ASP A 172 -2.74 0.07 -25.27
C ASP A 172 -3.52 1.38 -25.49
N LYS A 173 -3.30 2.04 -26.62
CA LYS A 173 -4.07 3.21 -27.10
C LYS A 173 -5.57 2.93 -27.28
N ARG A 174 -5.98 1.68 -27.25
CA ARG A 174 -7.37 1.24 -27.15
C ARG A 174 -8.09 1.83 -25.96
N PHE A 175 -7.35 2.04 -24.85
CA PHE A 175 -7.90 2.52 -23.61
C PHE A 175 -7.75 4.04 -23.47
N VAL A 176 -8.78 4.66 -22.91
CA VAL A 176 -8.78 6.07 -22.52
C VAL A 176 -9.01 6.14 -21.01
N MET A 177 -8.17 6.89 -20.34
CA MET A 177 -8.15 6.97 -18.89
C MET A 177 -8.39 8.40 -18.44
N SER A 178 -9.01 8.58 -17.27
CA SER A 178 -9.12 9.91 -16.68
C SER A 178 -7.74 10.41 -16.21
N ALA A 179 -7.44 11.67 -16.49
CA ALA A 179 -6.17 12.27 -16.08
C ALA A 179 -6.07 12.44 -14.55
N SER A 180 -7.22 12.58 -13.88
CA SER A 180 -7.32 12.78 -12.45
C SER A 180 -8.65 12.23 -11.94
N ARG A 181 -8.87 12.34 -10.63
CA ARG A 181 -10.17 12.11 -10.00
C ARG A 181 -11.27 12.95 -10.68
N ILE A 182 -12.46 12.36 -10.86
CA ILE A 182 -13.60 13.02 -11.50
C ILE A 182 -14.67 13.34 -10.45
N GLU A 183 -14.92 14.62 -10.22
CA GLU A 183 -16.02 15.06 -9.36
C GLU A 183 -17.36 14.99 -10.12
N LEU A 184 -18.31 14.30 -9.53
CA LEU A 184 -19.69 14.23 -10.03
C LEU A 184 -20.56 15.20 -9.23
N ARG A 185 -21.12 16.21 -9.91
CA ARG A 185 -21.90 17.25 -9.28
C ARG A 185 -23.40 17.04 -9.50
N ARG A 186 -24.21 17.51 -8.54
CA ARG A 186 -25.66 17.65 -8.66
C ARG A 186 -25.99 18.87 -9.53
N GLU A 187 -27.23 19.01 -9.96
CA GLU A 187 -27.72 20.21 -10.65
C GLU A 187 -27.53 21.48 -9.81
N SER A 188 -27.61 21.36 -8.49
CA SER A 188 -27.30 22.46 -7.56
C SER A 188 -25.83 22.91 -7.56
N GLY A 189 -24.97 22.27 -8.35
CA GLY A 189 -23.52 22.51 -8.36
C GLY A 189 -22.73 21.82 -7.24
N ASN A 190 -23.38 21.35 -6.19
CA ASN A 190 -22.71 20.65 -5.10
C ASN A 190 -22.16 19.31 -5.57
N ILE A 191 -20.96 18.94 -5.05
CA ILE A 191 -20.36 17.64 -5.29
C ILE A 191 -21.28 16.58 -4.68
N ARG A 192 -21.67 15.57 -5.49
CA ARG A 192 -22.42 14.42 -5.03
C ARG A 192 -21.51 13.31 -4.55
N THR A 193 -20.49 13.01 -5.34
CA THR A 193 -19.50 11.97 -5.14
C THR A 193 -18.35 12.22 -6.13
N ASP A 194 -17.30 11.47 -6.01
CA ASP A 194 -16.14 11.48 -6.91
C ASP A 194 -15.82 10.05 -7.37
N ILE A 195 -15.00 9.95 -8.39
CA ILE A 195 -14.48 8.70 -8.94
C ILE A 195 -12.97 8.83 -9.00
N ASP A 196 -12.24 7.89 -8.40
CA ASP A 196 -10.77 7.96 -8.33
C ASP A 196 -10.12 7.67 -9.68
N ALA A 197 -10.64 6.70 -10.44
CA ALA A 197 -10.12 6.34 -11.75
C ALA A 197 -11.21 5.85 -12.70
N VAL A 198 -11.04 6.15 -13.98
CA VAL A 198 -11.92 5.66 -15.06
C VAL A 198 -11.07 5.13 -16.19
N VAL A 199 -11.45 3.96 -16.71
CA VAL A 199 -10.87 3.34 -17.93
C VAL A 199 -12.01 3.10 -18.92
N PHE A 200 -11.87 3.62 -20.12
CA PHE A 200 -12.80 3.38 -21.25
C PHE A 200 -12.10 2.57 -22.33
N ASP A 201 -12.71 1.48 -22.74
CA ASP A 201 -12.26 0.63 -23.85
C ASP A 201 -12.98 1.02 -25.14
N ARG A 202 -12.26 1.66 -26.07
CA ARG A 202 -12.79 2.08 -27.38
C ARG A 202 -13.27 0.92 -28.24
N LYS A 203 -12.68 -0.27 -28.08
CA LYS A 203 -13.03 -1.46 -28.89
C LYS A 203 -14.38 -2.05 -28.52
N THR A 204 -14.71 -2.06 -27.23
CA THR A 204 -15.94 -2.70 -26.75
C THR A 204 -17.00 -1.69 -26.33
N GLY A 205 -16.67 -0.39 -26.25
CA GLY A 205 -17.57 0.62 -25.70
C GLY A 205 -17.86 0.42 -24.21
N THR A 206 -16.97 -0.27 -23.48
CA THR A 206 -17.15 -0.51 -22.05
C THR A 206 -16.37 0.49 -21.22
N LEU A 207 -16.93 0.89 -20.09
CA LEU A 207 -16.38 1.83 -19.16
C LEU A 207 -16.25 1.17 -17.78
N GLY A 208 -15.04 1.16 -17.20
CA GLY A 208 -14.80 0.81 -15.81
C GLY A 208 -14.63 2.07 -14.99
N PHE A 209 -15.36 2.22 -13.88
CA PHE A 209 -15.00 3.19 -12.87
C PHE A 209 -14.50 2.48 -11.61
N PHE A 210 -13.49 3.08 -10.99
CA PHE A 210 -12.77 2.48 -9.89
C PHE A 210 -12.77 3.43 -8.69
N GLU A 211 -13.16 2.90 -7.56
CA GLU A 211 -12.94 3.47 -6.25
C GLU A 211 -11.70 2.82 -5.67
N LEU A 212 -10.67 3.62 -5.41
CA LEU A 212 -9.37 3.15 -4.96
C LEU A 212 -9.19 3.43 -3.47
N LYS A 213 -8.89 2.40 -2.68
CA LYS A 213 -8.67 2.53 -1.24
C LYS A 213 -7.23 2.20 -0.89
N SER A 214 -6.43 3.25 -0.68
CA SER A 214 -5.04 3.14 -0.26
C SER A 214 -4.97 3.08 1.26
N GLN A 215 -5.16 1.86 1.81
CA GLN A 215 -5.11 1.65 3.25
C GLN A 215 -3.67 1.68 3.78
N ASP A 216 -3.55 1.82 5.10
CA ASP A 216 -2.30 1.63 5.80
C ASP A 216 -1.97 0.13 5.92
N PRO A 217 -0.85 -0.35 5.37
CA PRO A 217 -0.46 -1.76 5.47
C PRO A 217 -0.13 -2.19 6.90
N PHE A 218 0.11 -1.23 7.79
CA PHE A 218 0.58 -1.45 9.16
C PHE A 218 -0.49 -1.19 10.22
N ALA A 219 -1.76 -1.07 9.85
CA ALA A 219 -2.85 -0.90 10.81
C ALA A 219 -2.94 -2.11 11.76
N ARG A 220 -2.75 -1.90 13.04
CA ARG A 220 -2.73 -2.93 14.09
C ARG A 220 -3.68 -2.64 15.25
N SER A 221 -3.95 -1.37 15.53
CA SER A 221 -4.86 -0.98 16.60
C SER A 221 -6.32 -1.11 16.17
N THR A 222 -7.20 -1.35 17.12
CA THR A 222 -8.66 -1.35 16.88
C THR A 222 -9.11 -0.05 16.19
N ALA A 223 -8.56 1.10 16.61
CA ALA A 223 -8.91 2.39 16.01
C ALA A 223 -8.44 2.50 14.54
N GLU A 224 -7.27 1.96 14.19
CA GLU A 224 -6.79 1.93 12.81
C GLU A 224 -7.61 0.98 11.94
N LEU A 225 -7.92 -0.21 12.43
CA LEU A 225 -8.77 -1.19 11.76
C LEU A 225 -10.19 -0.66 11.56
N THR A 226 -10.76 0.03 12.56
CA THR A 226 -12.06 0.69 12.45
C THR A 226 -12.05 1.76 11.36
N ARG A 227 -11.01 2.59 11.28
CA ARG A 227 -10.86 3.58 10.19
C ARG A 227 -10.78 2.93 8.81
N GLN A 228 -10.05 1.82 8.69
CA GLN A 228 -10.01 1.07 7.42
C GLN A 228 -11.38 0.56 7.02
N ARG A 229 -12.12 -0.01 7.99
CA ARG A 229 -13.51 -0.42 7.80
C ARG A 229 -14.41 0.73 7.35
N ASP A 230 -14.34 1.87 8.04
CA ASP A 230 -15.15 3.05 7.72
C ASP A 230 -14.85 3.59 6.32
N ASN A 231 -13.59 3.54 5.87
CA ASN A 231 -13.19 3.86 4.51
C ASN A 231 -13.82 2.92 3.47
N LEU A 232 -13.94 1.62 3.77
CA LEU A 232 -14.64 0.67 2.89
C LEU A 232 -16.16 0.92 2.89
N LEU A 233 -16.76 1.23 4.04
CA LEU A 233 -18.17 1.65 4.10
C LEU A 233 -18.41 2.94 3.32
N TYR A 234 -17.45 3.84 3.32
CA TYR A 234 -17.53 5.04 2.50
C TYR A 234 -17.49 4.70 1.00
N ALA A 235 -16.67 3.74 0.58
CA ALA A 235 -16.65 3.24 -0.79
C ALA A 235 -18.02 2.71 -1.24
N ASN A 236 -18.74 1.99 -0.37
CA ASN A 236 -20.12 1.56 -0.65
C ASN A 236 -21.05 2.75 -1.00
N ARG A 237 -20.94 3.83 -0.22
CA ARG A 237 -21.74 5.05 -0.47
C ARG A 237 -21.33 5.74 -1.77
N GLN A 238 -20.03 5.78 -2.09
CA GLN A 238 -19.50 6.35 -3.33
C GLN A 238 -20.00 5.57 -4.54
N VAL A 239 -19.89 4.24 -4.54
CA VAL A 239 -20.43 3.38 -5.61
C VAL A 239 -21.92 3.65 -5.84
N SER A 240 -22.73 3.65 -4.78
CA SER A 240 -24.17 3.96 -4.87
C SER A 240 -24.41 5.37 -5.40
N GLY A 241 -23.61 6.34 -5.02
CA GLY A 241 -23.66 7.73 -5.50
C GLY A 241 -23.36 7.83 -7.00
N VAL A 242 -22.31 7.14 -7.46
CA VAL A 242 -21.92 7.10 -8.88
C VAL A 242 -23.00 6.43 -9.73
N LEU A 243 -23.48 5.26 -9.30
CA LEU A 243 -24.54 4.53 -10.03
C LEU A 243 -25.83 5.34 -10.15
N ALA A 244 -26.25 6.03 -9.09
CA ALA A 244 -27.41 6.91 -9.15
C ALA A 244 -27.18 8.14 -10.05
N TRP A 245 -25.95 8.64 -10.13
CA TRP A 245 -25.60 9.72 -11.07
C TRP A 245 -25.63 9.20 -12.51
N LEU A 246 -25.06 8.03 -12.78
CA LEU A 246 -25.08 7.39 -14.10
C LEU A 246 -26.50 7.08 -14.58
N GLN A 247 -27.39 6.65 -13.69
CA GLN A 247 -28.80 6.43 -14.02
C GLN A 247 -29.49 7.71 -14.50
N ARG A 248 -29.10 8.86 -13.97
CA ARG A 248 -29.68 10.16 -14.33
C ARG A 248 -29.06 10.77 -15.58
N TYR A 249 -27.74 10.76 -15.70
CA TYR A 249 -27.01 11.49 -16.72
C TYR A 249 -26.45 10.61 -17.85
N GLY A 250 -26.40 9.30 -17.64
CA GLY A 250 -25.87 8.33 -18.59
C GLY A 250 -24.35 8.17 -18.57
N ALA A 251 -23.91 7.06 -19.16
CA ALA A 251 -22.48 6.72 -19.24
C ALA A 251 -21.72 7.60 -20.23
N ASP A 252 -22.39 8.10 -21.26
CA ASP A 252 -21.77 9.02 -22.25
C ASP A 252 -21.39 10.35 -21.62
N GLU A 253 -22.15 10.87 -20.66
CA GLU A 253 -21.79 12.09 -19.93
C GLU A 253 -20.56 11.87 -19.05
N LEU A 254 -20.39 10.65 -18.47
CA LEU A 254 -19.18 10.31 -17.77
C LEU A 254 -18.00 10.22 -18.74
N LEU A 255 -18.15 9.55 -19.89
CA LEU A 255 -17.10 9.48 -20.91
C LEU A 255 -16.66 10.87 -21.39
N LYS A 256 -17.59 11.82 -21.54
CA LYS A 256 -17.28 13.20 -21.90
C LYS A 256 -16.41 13.90 -20.85
N ARG A 257 -16.58 13.57 -19.57
CA ARG A 257 -15.73 14.09 -18.48
C ARG A 257 -14.34 13.44 -18.45
N VAL A 258 -14.24 12.21 -18.92
CA VAL A 258 -12.94 11.51 -19.07
C VAL A 258 -12.15 12.12 -20.23
N ASP A 259 -12.74 12.16 -21.41
CA ASP A 259 -12.18 12.76 -22.62
C ASP A 259 -13.27 13.20 -23.58
N SER A 260 -13.48 14.50 -23.70
CA SER A 260 -14.47 15.09 -24.57
C SER A 260 -14.26 14.78 -26.06
N ARG A 261 -13.03 14.54 -26.51
CA ARG A 261 -12.72 14.17 -27.90
C ARG A 261 -13.17 12.75 -28.18
N THR A 262 -12.87 11.81 -27.29
CA THR A 262 -13.31 10.42 -27.39
C THR A 262 -14.84 10.31 -27.37
N ALA A 263 -15.52 11.08 -26.53
CA ALA A 263 -16.98 11.10 -26.44
C ALA A 263 -17.70 11.60 -27.71
N LYS A 264 -17.01 12.32 -28.61
CA LYS A 264 -17.57 12.70 -29.92
C LYS A 264 -17.66 11.51 -30.87
N THR A 265 -16.75 10.56 -30.76
CA THR A 265 -16.62 9.43 -31.70
C THR A 265 -17.15 8.12 -31.16
N PHE A 266 -17.06 7.91 -29.85
CA PHE A 266 -17.41 6.66 -29.19
C PHE A 266 -18.57 6.84 -28.21
N ARG A 267 -19.24 5.72 -27.89
CA ARG A 267 -20.33 5.66 -26.92
C ARG A 267 -20.01 4.62 -25.84
N ALA A 268 -20.38 4.92 -24.60
CA ALA A 268 -20.26 3.99 -23.50
C ALA A 268 -21.54 3.14 -23.39
N HIS A 269 -21.45 1.87 -23.80
CA HIS A 269 -22.60 0.95 -23.82
C HIS A 269 -22.79 0.20 -22.50
N LYS A 270 -21.73 -0.03 -21.75
CA LYS A 270 -21.78 -0.80 -20.50
C LYS A 270 -20.78 -0.22 -19.50
N VAL A 271 -21.21 -0.18 -18.23
CA VAL A 271 -20.38 0.31 -17.12
C VAL A 271 -20.14 -0.81 -16.14
N PHE A 272 -18.90 -0.94 -15.68
CA PHE A 272 -18.46 -1.87 -14.65
C PHE A 272 -17.90 -1.08 -13.44
N PRO A 273 -18.57 -1.15 -12.29
CA PRO A 273 -18.08 -0.57 -11.03
C PRO A 273 -17.06 -1.48 -10.38
N PHE A 274 -15.98 -0.88 -9.87
CA PHE A 274 -14.95 -1.58 -9.11
C PHE A 274 -14.64 -0.85 -7.81
N VAL A 275 -14.37 -1.61 -6.74
CA VAL A 275 -13.73 -1.13 -5.53
C VAL A 275 -12.45 -1.93 -5.32
N LEU A 276 -11.32 -1.26 -5.41
CA LEU A 276 -10.02 -1.89 -5.25
C LEU A 276 -9.32 -1.35 -3.99
N GLY A 277 -9.08 -2.24 -3.04
CA GLY A 277 -8.26 -1.94 -1.87
C GLY A 277 -6.80 -2.30 -2.11
N ARG A 278 -5.87 -1.45 -1.68
CA ARG A 278 -4.43 -1.78 -1.79
C ARG A 278 -4.12 -3.08 -1.04
N TYR A 279 -4.74 -3.28 0.13
CA TYR A 279 -4.51 -4.45 0.99
C TYR A 279 -5.80 -5.12 1.45
N LEU A 280 -6.87 -4.37 1.62
CA LEU A 280 -8.14 -4.84 2.17
C LEU A 280 -9.29 -4.36 1.30
N ALA A 281 -10.20 -5.26 0.94
CA ALA A 281 -11.38 -4.96 0.13
C ALA A 281 -12.62 -5.73 0.61
N HIS A 282 -12.64 -6.19 1.86
CA HIS A 282 -13.76 -6.95 2.43
C HIS A 282 -14.01 -6.54 3.88
N PHE A 283 -15.21 -6.83 4.35
CA PHE A 283 -15.63 -6.58 5.73
C PHE A 283 -15.51 -7.85 6.57
N GLY A 284 -14.90 -7.75 7.74
CA GLY A 284 -14.76 -8.87 8.68
C GLY A 284 -15.90 -8.96 9.72
N ASP A 285 -16.86 -8.04 9.71
CA ASP A 285 -17.86 -7.85 10.75
C ASP A 285 -19.32 -8.05 10.28
N GLY A 286 -19.50 -8.68 9.13
CA GLY A 286 -20.83 -8.94 8.56
C GLY A 286 -21.44 -7.77 7.77
N ALA A 287 -20.75 -6.63 7.64
CA ALA A 287 -21.17 -5.61 6.70
C ALA A 287 -21.03 -6.15 5.26
N GLU A 288 -22.00 -5.87 4.42
CA GLU A 288 -21.98 -6.35 3.04
C GLU A 288 -21.47 -5.26 2.08
N PRO A 289 -20.58 -5.63 1.14
CA PRO A 289 -20.21 -4.76 0.04
C PRO A 289 -21.38 -4.59 -0.93
N ASP A 290 -21.42 -3.47 -1.64
CA ASP A 290 -22.39 -3.25 -2.71
C ASP A 290 -22.14 -4.28 -3.84
N ARG A 291 -23.07 -5.23 -3.98
CA ARG A 291 -22.94 -6.35 -4.94
C ARG A 291 -23.01 -5.94 -6.41
N ARG A 292 -23.34 -4.67 -6.69
CA ARG A 292 -23.30 -4.12 -8.04
C ARG A 292 -21.88 -3.79 -8.50
N ALA A 293 -20.93 -3.67 -7.58
CA ALA A 293 -19.51 -3.47 -7.85
C ALA A 293 -18.72 -4.78 -7.65
N ALA A 294 -17.65 -4.94 -8.40
CA ALA A 294 -16.65 -5.96 -8.16
C ALA A 294 -15.65 -5.44 -7.11
N TRP A 295 -15.48 -6.18 -6.04
CA TRP A 295 -14.58 -5.88 -4.94
C TRP A 295 -13.34 -6.76 -5.01
N GLY A 296 -12.18 -6.19 -4.80
CA GLY A 296 -10.93 -6.95 -4.79
C GLY A 296 -9.76 -6.19 -4.20
N THR A 297 -8.71 -6.93 -3.83
CA THR A 297 -7.44 -6.34 -3.42
C THR A 297 -6.49 -6.23 -4.61
N TRP A 298 -5.55 -5.29 -4.54
CA TRP A 298 -4.52 -5.14 -5.57
C TRP A 298 -3.69 -6.42 -5.78
N PRO A 299 -3.21 -7.11 -4.73
CA PRO A 299 -2.55 -8.40 -4.89
C PRO A 299 -3.41 -9.46 -5.59
N GLN A 300 -4.74 -9.43 -5.41
CA GLN A 300 -5.65 -10.33 -6.14
C GLN A 300 -5.67 -10.01 -7.63
N VAL A 301 -5.72 -8.72 -8.01
CA VAL A 301 -5.65 -8.29 -9.42
C VAL A 301 -4.34 -8.75 -10.06
N LEU A 302 -3.20 -8.56 -9.37
CA LEU A 302 -1.89 -9.02 -9.86
C LEU A 302 -1.85 -10.54 -10.02
N ARG A 303 -2.38 -11.33 -9.09
CA ARG A 303 -2.47 -12.80 -9.24
C ARG A 303 -3.33 -13.23 -10.43
N LEU A 304 -4.43 -12.53 -10.70
CA LEU A 304 -5.26 -12.80 -11.88
C LEU A 304 -4.50 -12.54 -13.18
N LEU A 305 -3.66 -11.50 -13.19
CA LEU A 305 -2.79 -11.15 -14.31
C LEU A 305 -1.69 -12.21 -14.50
N ASP A 306 -0.95 -12.56 -13.45
CA ASP A 306 0.14 -13.54 -13.47
C ASP A 306 -0.37 -14.95 -13.85
N GLY A 307 -1.50 -15.35 -13.29
CA GLY A 307 -2.19 -16.61 -13.59
C GLY A 307 -2.92 -16.61 -14.94
N GLN A 308 -2.79 -15.54 -15.74
CA GLN A 308 -3.41 -15.36 -17.05
C GLN A 308 -4.96 -15.54 -17.05
N SER A 309 -5.57 -15.43 -15.89
CA SER A 309 -7.04 -15.47 -15.74
C SER A 309 -7.71 -14.16 -16.13
N PHE A 310 -6.93 -13.08 -16.22
CA PHE A 310 -7.26 -11.77 -16.74
C PHE A 310 -6.09 -11.26 -17.57
N ARG A 311 -6.36 -10.71 -18.76
CA ARG A 311 -5.36 -10.06 -19.62
C ARG A 311 -5.90 -8.74 -20.16
N PRO A 312 -5.09 -7.69 -20.23
CA PRO A 312 -5.47 -6.43 -20.87
C PRO A 312 -5.83 -6.61 -22.36
N THR A 313 -5.33 -7.68 -22.99
CA THR A 313 -5.58 -8.05 -24.39
C THR A 313 -6.88 -8.83 -24.61
N ASP A 314 -7.60 -9.22 -23.55
CA ASP A 314 -8.87 -9.92 -23.66
C ASP A 314 -9.85 -9.16 -24.58
N ALA A 315 -10.81 -9.88 -25.15
CA ALA A 315 -11.82 -9.28 -26.00
C ALA A 315 -12.56 -8.13 -25.31
N ASN A 316 -12.90 -8.31 -24.03
CA ASN A 316 -13.41 -7.28 -23.13
C ASN A 316 -12.74 -7.39 -21.75
N PRO A 317 -11.59 -6.73 -21.53
CA PRO A 317 -10.81 -6.89 -20.31
C PRO A 317 -11.52 -6.34 -19.07
N LEU A 318 -12.32 -5.28 -19.18
CA LEU A 318 -13.08 -4.76 -18.05
C LEU A 318 -14.15 -5.75 -17.58
N ALA A 319 -14.85 -6.39 -18.52
CA ALA A 319 -15.79 -7.46 -18.18
C ALA A 319 -15.10 -8.70 -17.60
N SER A 320 -13.93 -9.07 -18.15
CA SER A 320 -13.12 -10.18 -17.65
C SER A 320 -12.70 -9.95 -16.21
N LEU A 321 -12.11 -8.78 -15.91
CA LEU A 321 -11.71 -8.39 -14.55
C LEU A 321 -12.91 -8.36 -13.59
N PHE A 322 -14.02 -7.74 -14.00
CA PHE A 322 -15.24 -7.65 -13.20
C PHE A 322 -15.76 -9.04 -12.81
N ASN A 323 -15.91 -9.93 -13.78
CA ASN A 323 -16.42 -11.27 -13.56
C ASN A 323 -15.48 -12.10 -12.67
N ARG A 324 -14.17 -11.94 -12.81
CA ARG A 324 -13.19 -12.66 -11.97
C ARG A 324 -13.24 -12.17 -10.53
N LEU A 325 -13.18 -10.87 -10.31
CA LEU A 325 -13.25 -10.32 -8.95
C LEU A 325 -14.58 -10.62 -8.26
N THR A 326 -15.70 -10.70 -9.02
CA THR A 326 -17.00 -11.06 -8.45
C THR A 326 -17.08 -12.54 -8.08
N ARG A 327 -16.43 -13.44 -8.85
CA ARG A 327 -16.41 -14.89 -8.53
C ARG A 327 -15.46 -15.23 -7.38
N ASP A 328 -14.31 -14.57 -7.38
CA ASP A 328 -13.21 -14.84 -6.43
C ASP A 328 -13.31 -13.94 -5.18
N THR A 329 -14.48 -13.38 -4.91
CA THR A 329 -14.67 -12.56 -3.71
C THR A 329 -14.35 -13.36 -2.46
N PRO A 330 -13.58 -12.79 -1.51
CA PRO A 330 -13.34 -13.41 -0.20
C PRO A 330 -14.62 -13.64 0.63
N LEU A 331 -15.76 -13.18 0.15
CA LEU A 331 -17.09 -13.41 0.76
C LEU A 331 -17.54 -14.86 0.68
N ASP A 332 -17.02 -15.63 -0.30
CA ASP A 332 -17.19 -17.08 -0.39
C ASP A 332 -16.10 -17.84 0.41
N LEU A 333 -15.42 -17.17 1.32
CA LEU A 333 -14.73 -17.89 2.39
C LEU A 333 -15.80 -18.70 3.12
N ALA A 334 -15.97 -19.92 2.66
CA ALA A 334 -16.77 -20.90 3.35
C ALA A 334 -16.44 -20.79 4.83
N THR A 335 -17.45 -20.54 5.65
CA THR A 335 -17.30 -20.65 7.09
C THR A 335 -16.55 -21.96 7.30
N PRO A 336 -15.34 -21.92 7.87
CA PRO A 336 -14.60 -23.15 8.06
C PRO A 336 -15.49 -24.06 8.90
N ASP A 337 -15.74 -25.30 8.43
CA ASP A 337 -16.40 -26.33 9.20
C ASP A 337 -15.57 -26.76 10.44
N GLU A 338 -14.46 -26.08 10.70
CA GLU A 338 -13.66 -26.31 11.88
C GLU A 338 -14.34 -25.71 13.13
N PRO A 339 -14.65 -26.55 14.12
CA PRO A 339 -15.21 -26.06 15.36
C PRO A 339 -14.25 -25.08 16.03
N ALA A 340 -14.80 -23.95 16.48
CA ALA A 340 -14.04 -22.95 17.21
C ALA A 340 -13.23 -23.61 18.34
N ARG A 341 -11.93 -23.41 18.36
CA ARG A 341 -11.08 -23.95 19.44
C ARG A 341 -11.35 -23.14 20.71
N GLN A 342 -11.63 -23.86 21.80
CA GLN A 342 -11.70 -23.25 23.11
C GLN A 342 -10.33 -23.32 23.78
N ILE A 343 -9.77 -22.17 24.12
CA ILE A 343 -8.52 -22.05 24.85
C ILE A 343 -8.85 -21.56 26.27
N ALA A 344 -8.45 -22.33 27.26
CA ALA A 344 -8.57 -21.90 28.65
C ALA A 344 -7.38 -21.01 29.04
N ILE A 345 -7.66 -19.81 29.52
CA ILE A 345 -6.67 -18.87 30.03
C ILE A 345 -7.06 -18.54 31.48
N GLY A 346 -6.44 -19.24 32.44
CA GLY A 346 -6.81 -19.13 33.84
C GLY A 346 -8.27 -19.56 34.07
N ARG A 347 -9.11 -18.65 34.60
CA ARG A 347 -10.55 -18.88 34.83
C ARG A 347 -11.42 -18.54 33.61
N SER A 348 -10.86 -17.97 32.56
CA SER A 348 -11.58 -17.54 31.36
C SER A 348 -11.44 -18.58 30.23
N ARG A 349 -12.48 -18.69 29.41
CA ARG A 349 -12.46 -19.48 28.18
C ARG A 349 -12.54 -18.57 26.98
N LEU A 350 -11.50 -18.57 26.16
CA LEU A 350 -11.47 -17.86 24.89
C LEU A 350 -11.94 -18.78 23.78
N ARG A 351 -12.94 -18.34 23.01
CA ARG A 351 -13.39 -19.06 21.83
C ARG A 351 -12.69 -18.45 20.61
N VAL A 352 -11.74 -19.18 20.03
CA VAL A 352 -10.96 -18.71 18.88
C VAL A 352 -11.57 -19.30 17.62
N HIS A 353 -12.09 -18.44 16.76
CA HIS A 353 -12.47 -18.79 15.40
C HIS A 353 -11.30 -18.52 14.48
N THR A 354 -10.66 -19.56 13.96
CA THR A 354 -9.62 -19.45 12.94
C THR A 354 -10.28 -19.50 11.57
N SER A 355 -10.41 -18.35 10.90
CA SER A 355 -10.72 -18.34 9.47
C SER A 355 -9.41 -18.51 8.70
N TYR A 356 -9.10 -19.73 8.29
CA TYR A 356 -8.10 -19.94 7.24
C TYR A 356 -8.76 -19.63 5.89
N ALA A 357 -8.21 -18.68 5.14
CA ALA A 357 -8.41 -18.66 3.71
C ALA A 357 -7.75 -19.93 3.15
N ALA A 358 -8.51 -20.99 3.02
CA ALA A 358 -8.04 -22.18 2.33
C ALA A 358 -7.87 -21.80 0.87
N TYR A 359 -6.63 -21.50 0.46
CA TYR A 359 -6.27 -21.52 -0.95
C TYR A 359 -6.46 -22.97 -1.44
N LYS A 360 -7.58 -23.23 -2.09
CA LYS A 360 -7.68 -24.36 -2.98
C LYS A 360 -6.73 -24.08 -4.15
N THR A 361 -5.48 -24.47 -4.03
CA THR A 361 -4.67 -24.80 -5.19
C THR A 361 -5.35 -26.01 -5.81
N SER A 362 -6.14 -25.79 -6.85
CA SER A 362 -6.53 -26.87 -7.76
C SER A 362 -5.25 -27.28 -8.52
N VAL A 363 -4.44 -28.11 -7.90
CA VAL A 363 -3.53 -28.98 -8.62
C VAL A 363 -4.40 -30.13 -9.09
N ASP A 364 -5.08 -29.93 -10.21
CA ASP A 364 -5.62 -31.04 -10.96
C ASP A 364 -4.43 -31.80 -11.55
N SER A 365 -4.19 -32.96 -10.96
CA SER A 365 -3.41 -34.05 -11.49
C SER A 365 -3.95 -34.41 -12.88
N ARG A 366 -3.11 -34.25 -13.90
CA ARG A 366 -3.06 -35.10 -15.07
C ARG A 366 -1.67 -35.72 -15.20
#